data_10121de96d3bc27c1eef8e095a6ad590
#
_entry.id   10121de96d3bc27c1eef8e095a6ad590
#
_cell.length_a   1.000
_cell.length_b   1.000
_cell.length_c   1.000
_cell.angle_alpha   90.00
_cell.angle_beta   90.00
_cell.angle_gamma   90.00
#
_symmetry.space_group_name_H-M   'P 1'
#
loop_
_entity.id
_entity.type
_entity.pdbx_description
1 polymer ?
#
loop_
_entity_poly.entity_id
_entity_poly.type
_entity_poly.pdbx_seq_one_letter_code
_entity_poly.pdbx_strand_id
1 'polypeptide(L)'
;MRVATWNIRAAIGPGEPFPAGWWRHVTDERFERIAGVIRGLDADVLALQEVAFYDVDGDVHDQPLDLARLTDRHVRYGAVHAYALIEPESGRAIGTATWGNILLTREPIRDGFTIGLPVGADDHHVEPEGSGLPLAGIPFADAPYGTREPRCAVGGTAARDGNVEGTVISTHLAYAGSRQRALQVEALVELAADDGRSLVLLGDLNAAIDAPELRPLAVAFTDAFAAVGIAPGDARRQSCGPQPIDHIFVRGFAVDDCRVATEAGDASDHLPVVATLRAEVG
;
A
#
# COMPACT_ATOMS: atom_id res chain seq x y z
N MET A 1 1.32 15.10 -13.59
CA MET A 1 0.52 14.08 -12.89
C MET A 1 0.91 14.10 -11.41
N ARG A 2 -0.06 14.13 -10.52
CA ARG A 2 0.19 14.06 -9.07
C ARG A 2 -0.19 12.67 -8.58
N VAL A 3 0.72 12.02 -7.87
CA VAL A 3 0.53 10.65 -7.38
C VAL A 3 0.72 10.59 -5.87
N ALA A 4 0.06 9.65 -5.21
CA ALA A 4 0.22 9.45 -3.77
C ALA A 4 0.16 7.96 -3.41
N THR A 5 0.84 7.58 -2.33
CA THR A 5 0.69 6.28 -1.68
C THR A 5 0.36 6.46 -0.21
N TRP A 6 -0.46 5.57 0.33
CA TRP A 6 -0.86 5.63 1.73
C TRP A 6 -1.37 4.28 2.24
N ASN A 7 -0.77 3.74 3.26
CA ASN A 7 -1.34 2.64 4.03
C ASN A 7 -2.43 3.20 4.95
N ILE A 8 -3.69 2.77 4.77
CA ILE A 8 -4.85 3.31 5.51
C ILE A 8 -5.27 2.43 6.69
N ARG A 9 -4.56 1.32 6.91
CA ARG A 9 -4.83 0.40 8.02
C ARG A 9 -6.32 0.04 8.16
N ALA A 10 -6.97 -0.34 7.07
CA ALA A 10 -8.41 -0.62 6.98
C ALA A 10 -9.32 0.44 7.64
N ALA A 11 -8.86 1.69 7.74
CA ALA A 11 -9.54 2.80 8.41
C ALA A 11 -9.77 2.61 9.93
N ILE A 12 -9.01 1.74 10.60
CA ILE A 12 -9.12 1.55 12.05
C ILE A 12 -8.42 2.65 12.87
N GLY A 13 -7.64 3.50 12.20
CA GLY A 13 -6.85 4.58 12.81
C GLY A 13 -5.54 4.11 13.42
N PRO A 14 -4.76 5.04 14.01
CA PRO A 14 -3.48 4.72 14.63
C PRO A 14 -3.68 3.95 15.93
N GLY A 15 -2.60 3.37 16.42
CA GLY A 15 -2.54 2.68 17.70
C GLY A 15 -2.06 1.24 17.56
N GLU A 16 -1.18 0.86 18.47
CA GLU A 16 -0.66 -0.50 18.59
C GLU A 16 -1.18 -1.14 19.90
N PRO A 17 -1.37 -2.45 19.92
CA PRO A 17 -1.27 -3.41 18.84
C PRO A 17 -2.47 -3.36 17.87
N PHE A 18 -2.38 -4.11 16.75
CA PHE A 18 -3.53 -4.28 15.84
C PHE A 18 -4.67 -4.98 16.60
N PRO A 19 -5.88 -4.39 16.69
CA PRO A 19 -6.89 -4.88 17.62
C PRO A 19 -7.53 -6.18 17.13
N ALA A 20 -7.68 -7.16 18.04
CA ALA A 20 -8.60 -8.28 17.81
C ALA A 20 -10.02 -7.72 17.60
N GLY A 21 -10.73 -8.25 16.59
CA GLY A 21 -12.03 -7.67 16.22
C GLY A 21 -11.91 -6.29 15.58
N TRP A 22 -10.86 -6.07 14.79
CA TRP A 22 -10.51 -4.81 14.15
C TRP A 22 -11.67 -4.14 13.41
N TRP A 23 -12.57 -4.90 12.79
CA TRP A 23 -13.74 -4.38 12.07
C TRP A 23 -14.68 -3.54 12.93
N ARG A 24 -14.69 -3.75 14.26
CA ARG A 24 -15.47 -2.95 15.22
C ARG A 24 -14.90 -1.53 15.40
N HIS A 25 -13.67 -1.31 14.98
CA HIS A 25 -13.00 0.00 15.04
C HIS A 25 -13.18 0.80 13.75
N VAL A 26 -13.70 0.19 12.69
CA VAL A 26 -14.04 0.87 11.45
C VAL A 26 -15.37 1.59 11.67
N THR A 27 -15.33 2.92 11.79
CA THR A 27 -16.53 3.75 11.96
C THR A 27 -16.71 4.66 10.75
N ASP A 28 -17.95 5.09 10.50
CA ASP A 28 -18.26 6.02 9.40
C ASP A 28 -17.44 7.30 9.51
N GLU A 29 -17.23 7.83 10.73
CA GLU A 29 -16.41 9.01 10.98
C GLU A 29 -14.97 8.81 10.54
N ARG A 30 -14.34 7.67 10.89
CA ARG A 30 -12.98 7.35 10.47
C ARG A 30 -12.88 7.18 8.97
N PHE A 31 -13.86 6.51 8.39
CA PHE A 31 -13.90 6.27 6.95
C PHE A 31 -14.06 7.57 6.16
N GLU A 32 -14.97 8.45 6.59
CA GLU A 32 -15.13 9.80 6.03
C GLU A 32 -13.86 10.66 6.20
N ARG A 33 -13.15 10.50 7.30
CA ARG A 33 -11.87 11.17 7.52
C ARG A 33 -10.82 10.71 6.50
N ILE A 34 -10.69 9.39 6.26
CA ILE A 34 -9.82 8.85 5.20
C ILE A 34 -10.20 9.45 3.85
N ALA A 35 -11.49 9.41 3.49
CA ALA A 35 -11.99 9.99 2.24
C ALA A 35 -11.71 11.50 2.15
N GLY A 36 -11.81 12.22 3.26
CA GLY A 36 -11.47 13.65 3.36
C GLY A 36 -9.99 13.93 3.08
N VAL A 37 -9.08 13.12 3.63
CA VAL A 37 -7.65 13.19 3.33
C VAL A 37 -7.40 12.92 1.85
N ILE A 38 -7.98 11.86 1.29
CA ILE A 38 -7.83 11.50 -0.13
C ILE A 38 -8.26 12.66 -1.04
N ARG A 39 -9.38 13.31 -0.76
CA ARG A 39 -9.84 14.50 -1.51
C ARG A 39 -8.84 15.65 -1.38
N GLY A 40 -8.32 15.89 -0.16
CA GLY A 40 -7.37 16.98 0.14
C GLY A 40 -6.00 16.79 -0.52
N LEU A 41 -5.56 15.56 -0.73
CA LEU A 41 -4.31 15.28 -1.45
C LEU A 41 -4.35 15.72 -2.91
N ASP A 42 -5.54 15.82 -3.52
CA ASP A 42 -5.75 16.24 -4.91
C ASP A 42 -4.89 15.47 -5.93
N ALA A 43 -4.62 14.20 -5.65
CA ALA A 43 -3.79 13.35 -6.51
C ALA A 43 -4.59 12.80 -7.69
N ASP A 44 -3.96 12.62 -8.84
CA ASP A 44 -4.57 11.98 -10.02
C ASP A 44 -4.65 10.46 -9.84
N VAL A 45 -3.64 9.90 -9.15
CA VAL A 45 -3.51 8.47 -8.84
C VAL A 45 -3.16 8.32 -7.37
N LEU A 46 -3.90 7.45 -6.65
CA LEU A 46 -3.58 7.05 -5.28
C LEU A 46 -3.45 5.53 -5.21
N ALA A 47 -2.34 5.08 -4.64
CA ALA A 47 -2.15 3.69 -4.24
C ALA A 47 -2.43 3.59 -2.74
N LEU A 48 -3.44 2.82 -2.36
CA LEU A 48 -3.73 2.60 -0.95
C LEU A 48 -3.45 1.14 -0.59
N GLN A 49 -2.86 0.94 0.58
CA GLN A 49 -2.56 -0.36 1.14
C GLN A 49 -3.45 -0.63 2.35
N GLU A 50 -3.57 -1.91 2.70
CA GLU A 50 -4.43 -2.38 3.78
C GLU A 50 -5.88 -1.92 3.63
N VAL A 51 -6.42 -2.08 2.44
CA VAL A 51 -7.84 -1.82 2.16
C VAL A 51 -8.61 -3.14 2.29
N ALA A 52 -9.69 -3.13 3.05
CA ALA A 52 -10.43 -4.35 3.38
C ALA A 52 -11.77 -4.43 2.63
N PHE A 53 -12.10 -5.66 2.22
CA PHE A 53 -13.45 -6.07 1.91
C PHE A 53 -13.84 -7.15 2.93
N TYR A 54 -14.94 -6.99 3.66
CA TYR A 54 -15.31 -7.93 4.69
C TYR A 54 -16.81 -8.06 4.87
N ASP A 55 -17.23 -9.22 5.38
CA ASP A 55 -18.59 -9.56 5.75
C ASP A 55 -18.61 -9.95 7.23
N VAL A 56 -19.55 -9.41 7.99
CA VAL A 56 -19.77 -9.74 9.39
C VAL A 56 -21.23 -10.11 9.57
N ASP A 57 -21.53 -11.40 9.81
CA ASP A 57 -22.89 -11.95 9.96
C ASP A 57 -23.83 -11.55 8.81
N GLY A 58 -23.31 -11.40 7.57
CA GLY A 58 -24.05 -11.03 6.37
C GLY A 58 -24.12 -9.53 6.10
N ASP A 59 -23.51 -8.69 6.93
CA ASP A 59 -23.33 -7.26 6.66
C ASP A 59 -22.02 -7.03 5.90
N VAL A 60 -22.14 -6.63 4.63
CA VAL A 60 -21.01 -6.52 3.70
C VAL A 60 -20.46 -5.11 3.68
N HIS A 61 -19.16 -5.00 3.87
CA HIS A 61 -18.38 -3.76 3.84
C HIS A 61 -17.37 -3.80 2.70
N ASP A 62 -17.55 -2.94 1.70
CA ASP A 62 -16.70 -2.81 0.51
C ASP A 62 -15.91 -1.49 0.55
N GLN A 63 -14.83 -1.45 1.36
CA GLN A 63 -14.00 -0.24 1.46
C GLN A 63 -13.46 0.23 0.09
N PRO A 64 -12.98 -0.65 -0.81
CA PRO A 64 -12.58 -0.24 -2.16
C PRO A 64 -13.64 0.58 -2.89
N LEU A 65 -14.87 0.05 -2.97
CA LEU A 65 -15.95 0.69 -3.70
C LEU A 65 -16.47 1.95 -3.00
N ASP A 66 -16.55 1.91 -1.68
CA ASP A 66 -17.03 3.06 -0.90
C ASP A 66 -16.04 4.23 -0.95
N LEU A 67 -14.71 3.96 -0.89
CA LEU A 67 -13.71 5.01 -1.12
C LEU A 67 -13.81 5.59 -2.52
N ALA A 68 -14.02 4.76 -3.53
CA ALA A 68 -14.21 5.23 -4.90
C ALA A 68 -15.42 6.18 -5.01
N ARG A 69 -16.55 5.81 -4.41
CA ARG A 69 -17.78 6.63 -4.40
C ARG A 69 -17.61 7.95 -3.62
N LEU A 70 -17.03 7.87 -2.41
CA LEU A 70 -16.84 9.04 -1.55
C LEU A 70 -15.85 10.05 -2.12
N THR A 71 -14.96 9.61 -3.00
CA THR A 71 -13.90 10.45 -3.57
C THR A 71 -14.09 10.75 -5.06
N ASP A 72 -15.20 10.29 -5.67
CA ASP A 72 -15.51 10.39 -7.09
C ASP A 72 -14.35 9.90 -7.98
N ARG A 73 -13.96 8.63 -7.77
CA ARG A 73 -12.82 8.03 -8.45
C ARG A 73 -13.15 6.64 -9.00
N HIS A 74 -12.39 6.24 -9.99
CA HIS A 74 -12.34 4.85 -10.43
C HIS A 74 -11.47 4.05 -9.49
N VAL A 75 -11.82 2.78 -9.25
CA VAL A 75 -11.09 1.88 -8.37
C VAL A 75 -10.68 0.60 -9.08
N ARG A 76 -9.47 0.14 -8.77
CA ARG A 76 -9.04 -1.23 -9.05
C ARG A 76 -8.54 -1.85 -7.75
N TYR A 77 -9.12 -2.98 -7.36
CA TYR A 77 -8.77 -3.72 -6.15
C TYR A 77 -8.00 -4.99 -6.49
N GLY A 78 -6.94 -5.27 -5.75
CA GLY A 78 -6.22 -6.53 -5.74
C GLY A 78 -6.23 -7.14 -4.35
N ALA A 79 -7.04 -8.17 -4.17
CA ALA A 79 -7.09 -8.93 -2.94
C ALA A 79 -5.84 -9.79 -2.78
N VAL A 80 -5.31 -9.87 -1.58
CA VAL A 80 -4.13 -10.68 -1.26
C VAL A 80 -4.55 -12.08 -0.83
N HIS A 81 -5.42 -12.18 0.15
CA HIS A 81 -5.96 -13.45 0.68
C HIS A 81 -7.27 -13.21 1.41
N ALA A 82 -8.05 -14.27 1.58
CA ALA A 82 -9.27 -14.28 2.37
C ALA A 82 -9.07 -15.09 3.65
N TYR A 83 -9.67 -14.64 4.74
CA TYR A 83 -9.65 -15.34 6.02
C TYR A 83 -10.97 -15.20 6.78
N ALA A 84 -11.21 -16.11 7.73
CA ALA A 84 -12.39 -16.05 8.58
C ALA A 84 -12.25 -14.94 9.63
N LEU A 85 -13.31 -14.17 9.83
CA LEU A 85 -13.42 -13.26 10.97
C LEU A 85 -13.90 -14.06 12.18
N ILE A 86 -13.10 -14.04 13.24
CA ILE A 86 -13.37 -14.74 14.48
C ILE A 86 -13.73 -13.74 15.57
N GLU A 87 -14.93 -13.89 16.14
CA GLU A 87 -15.36 -13.07 17.27
C GLU A 87 -14.47 -13.32 18.49
N PRO A 88 -13.78 -12.29 19.02
CA PRO A 88 -12.78 -12.50 20.08
C PRO A 88 -13.32 -13.15 21.36
N GLU A 89 -14.55 -12.82 21.73
CA GLU A 89 -15.15 -13.26 23.00
C GLU A 89 -15.65 -14.71 22.96
N SER A 90 -16.14 -15.16 21.82
CA SER A 90 -16.78 -16.48 21.66
C SER A 90 -15.95 -17.49 20.88
N GLY A 91 -14.96 -17.02 20.09
CA GLY A 91 -14.23 -17.84 19.13
C GLY A 91 -15.07 -18.30 17.93
N ARG A 92 -16.28 -17.75 17.74
CA ARG A 92 -17.19 -18.09 16.63
C ARG A 92 -16.72 -17.41 15.35
N ALA A 93 -16.71 -18.15 14.25
CA ALA A 93 -16.58 -17.54 12.92
C ALA A 93 -17.86 -16.76 12.58
N ILE A 94 -17.72 -15.48 12.28
CA ILE A 94 -18.83 -14.55 12.04
C ILE A 94 -18.82 -13.96 10.64
N GLY A 95 -17.85 -14.33 9.83
CA GLY A 95 -17.76 -13.83 8.46
C GLY A 95 -16.40 -14.05 7.86
N THR A 96 -16.10 -13.30 6.82
CA THR A 96 -14.83 -13.35 6.10
C THR A 96 -14.29 -11.96 5.81
N ALA A 97 -12.98 -11.84 5.68
CA ALA A 97 -12.35 -10.63 5.19
C ALA A 97 -11.29 -10.93 4.14
N THR A 98 -11.11 -10.01 3.22
CA THR A 98 -9.94 -9.92 2.34
C THR A 98 -9.25 -8.59 2.55
N TRP A 99 -7.94 -8.62 2.53
CA TRP A 99 -7.10 -7.42 2.54
C TRP A 99 -6.40 -7.30 1.21
N GLY A 100 -6.07 -6.08 0.84
CA GLY A 100 -5.36 -5.87 -0.40
C GLY A 100 -4.93 -4.44 -0.62
N ASN A 101 -4.51 -4.20 -1.86
CA ASN A 101 -4.11 -2.90 -2.34
C ASN A 101 -5.15 -2.39 -3.34
N ILE A 102 -5.31 -1.08 -3.42
CA ILE A 102 -6.11 -0.46 -4.47
C ILE A 102 -5.32 0.61 -5.21
N LEU A 103 -5.78 0.87 -6.42
CA LEU A 103 -5.53 2.11 -7.14
C LEU A 103 -6.85 2.88 -7.23
N LEU A 104 -6.84 4.13 -6.81
CA LEU A 104 -7.90 5.10 -7.05
C LEU A 104 -7.40 6.12 -8.07
N THR A 105 -8.16 6.36 -9.14
CA THR A 105 -7.76 7.26 -10.23
C THR A 105 -8.89 8.18 -10.64
N ARG A 106 -8.55 9.37 -11.16
CA ARG A 106 -9.54 10.29 -11.73
C ARG A 106 -10.10 9.77 -13.05
N GLU A 107 -9.25 9.18 -13.88
CA GLU A 107 -9.62 8.58 -15.15
C GLU A 107 -9.62 7.04 -15.04
N PRO A 108 -10.40 6.32 -15.85
CA PRO A 108 -10.39 4.85 -15.82
C PRO A 108 -9.00 4.26 -16.06
N ILE A 109 -8.64 3.27 -15.26
CA ILE A 109 -7.41 2.48 -15.47
C ILE A 109 -7.61 1.55 -16.67
N ARG A 110 -6.68 1.59 -17.62
CA ARG A 110 -6.63 0.68 -18.77
C ARG A 110 -5.62 -0.44 -18.51
N ASP A 111 -5.78 -1.56 -19.20
CA ASP A 111 -4.86 -2.73 -19.14
C ASP A 111 -4.54 -3.15 -17.70
N GLY A 112 -5.56 -3.12 -16.85
CA GLY A 112 -5.39 -3.36 -15.44
C GLY A 112 -5.04 -4.81 -15.11
N PHE A 113 -4.10 -5.04 -14.20
CA PHE A 113 -3.66 -6.35 -13.74
C PHE A 113 -3.58 -6.45 -12.21
N THR A 114 -3.57 -7.69 -11.71
CA THR A 114 -3.23 -8.01 -10.33
C THR A 114 -2.36 -9.25 -10.35
N ILE A 115 -1.20 -9.19 -9.71
CA ILE A 115 -0.20 -10.27 -9.70
C ILE A 115 0.15 -10.58 -8.25
N GLY A 116 0.09 -11.85 -7.87
CA GLY A 116 0.62 -12.34 -6.59
C GLY A 116 2.14 -12.24 -6.57
N LEU A 117 2.69 -11.68 -5.50
CA LEU A 117 4.13 -11.60 -5.32
C LEU A 117 4.66 -12.90 -4.68
N PRO A 118 5.94 -13.26 -4.94
CA PRO A 118 6.53 -14.47 -4.41
C PRO A 118 6.47 -14.56 -2.87
N VAL A 119 6.26 -15.76 -2.39
CA VAL A 119 6.31 -16.10 -0.96
C VAL A 119 7.50 -17.02 -0.74
N GLY A 120 8.48 -16.59 0.05
CA GLY A 120 9.68 -17.34 0.32
C GLY A 120 9.43 -18.63 1.12
N ALA A 121 10.12 -19.72 0.77
CA ALA A 121 9.95 -21.02 1.43
C ALA A 121 10.61 -21.06 2.83
N ASP A 122 11.62 -20.26 3.06
CA ASP A 122 12.58 -20.43 4.18
C ASP A 122 12.71 -19.21 5.09
N ASP A 123 11.83 -18.20 4.96
CA ASP A 123 11.81 -17.11 5.92
C ASP A 123 11.20 -17.60 7.23
N HIS A 124 12.04 -18.03 8.13
CA HIS A 124 11.66 -18.17 9.52
C HIS A 124 11.55 -16.77 10.13
N HIS A 125 10.34 -16.26 10.21
CA HIS A 125 10.06 -15.07 10.97
C HIS A 125 10.22 -15.44 12.46
N VAL A 126 11.30 -14.97 13.05
CA VAL A 126 11.36 -14.82 14.50
C VAL A 126 10.72 -13.46 14.76
N GLU A 127 9.50 -13.44 15.29
CA GLU A 127 8.95 -12.19 15.80
C GLU A 127 9.98 -11.57 16.75
N PRO A 128 10.34 -10.30 16.57
CA PRO A 128 11.10 -9.61 17.60
C PRO A 128 10.31 -9.72 18.91
N GLU A 129 10.91 -10.25 19.97
CA GLU A 129 10.28 -10.24 21.30
C GLU A 129 9.78 -8.83 21.56
N GLY A 130 8.47 -8.68 21.72
CA GLY A 130 7.82 -7.39 21.99
C GLY A 130 7.22 -6.66 20.78
N SER A 131 7.15 -7.27 19.59
CA SER A 131 6.45 -6.64 18.44
C SER A 131 4.96 -6.41 18.67
N GLY A 132 4.39 -7.02 19.72
CA GLY A 132 3.01 -6.73 20.17
C GLY A 132 1.91 -7.01 19.16
N LEU A 133 2.25 -7.54 17.99
CA LEU A 133 1.23 -8.03 17.06
C LEU A 133 0.67 -9.34 17.64
N PRO A 134 -0.49 -9.33 18.30
CA PRO A 134 -1.17 -10.56 18.56
C PRO A 134 -1.68 -11.03 17.20
N LEU A 135 -0.88 -11.80 16.50
CA LEU A 135 -1.36 -12.65 15.41
C LEU A 135 -2.37 -13.69 15.94
N ALA A 136 -2.51 -13.77 17.26
CA ALA A 136 -3.59 -14.48 17.95
C ALA A 136 -4.94 -13.81 17.66
N GLY A 137 -5.67 -14.40 16.69
CA GLY A 137 -6.99 -13.90 16.24
C GLY A 137 -6.96 -13.28 14.84
N ILE A 138 -5.78 -13.00 14.27
CA ILE A 138 -5.60 -12.92 12.84
C ILE A 138 -5.17 -14.33 12.40
N PRO A 139 -5.85 -14.97 11.43
CA PRO A 139 -5.56 -16.34 11.04
C PRO A 139 -4.18 -16.56 10.40
N PHE A 140 -3.31 -15.58 10.45
CA PHE A 140 -1.89 -15.72 10.12
C PHE A 140 -1.14 -16.65 11.07
N ALA A 141 -1.52 -16.76 12.35
CA ALA A 141 -0.89 -17.67 13.30
C ALA A 141 -1.20 -19.15 12.99
N ASP A 142 -2.39 -19.45 12.46
CA ASP A 142 -2.86 -20.78 12.12
C ASP A 142 -2.97 -21.01 10.60
N ALA A 143 -2.72 -19.98 9.80
CA ALA A 143 -2.74 -20.14 8.35
C ALA A 143 -1.54 -21.01 7.91
N PRO A 144 -1.72 -21.84 6.87
CA PRO A 144 -0.62 -22.65 6.33
C PRO A 144 0.54 -21.80 5.78
N TYR A 145 0.44 -20.49 5.92
CA TYR A 145 1.43 -19.51 5.49
C TYR A 145 2.53 -19.26 6.51
N GLY A 146 2.31 -19.53 7.80
CA GLY A 146 3.29 -19.25 8.86
C GLY A 146 3.77 -17.80 8.76
N THR A 147 5.10 -17.64 8.64
CA THR A 147 5.76 -16.35 8.40
C THR A 147 5.63 -15.81 6.98
N ARG A 148 4.88 -16.48 6.11
CA ARG A 148 4.72 -16.12 4.71
C ARG A 148 3.52 -15.19 4.57
N GLU A 149 3.78 -13.91 4.38
CA GLU A 149 2.73 -12.94 4.09
C GLU A 149 2.45 -12.90 2.57
N PRO A 150 1.29 -13.39 2.10
CA PRO A 150 0.89 -13.17 0.73
C PRO A 150 0.81 -11.67 0.44
N ARG A 151 1.37 -11.25 -0.67
CA ARG A 151 1.38 -9.87 -1.14
C ARG A 151 1.02 -9.83 -2.62
N CYS A 152 0.59 -8.68 -3.12
CA CYS A 152 0.29 -8.50 -4.52
C CYS A 152 0.75 -7.13 -5.04
N ALA A 153 0.90 -7.07 -6.35
CA ALA A 153 0.99 -5.83 -7.12
C ALA A 153 -0.32 -5.63 -7.90
N VAL A 154 -0.88 -4.43 -7.80
CA VAL A 154 -2.07 -3.99 -8.55
C VAL A 154 -1.65 -2.88 -9.47
N GLY A 155 -1.88 -3.02 -10.76
CA GLY A 155 -1.40 -2.04 -11.72
C GLY A 155 -2.30 -1.87 -12.94
N GLY A 156 -1.87 -0.97 -13.79
CA GLY A 156 -2.49 -0.65 -15.08
C GLY A 156 -2.01 0.68 -15.61
N THR A 157 -2.51 1.09 -16.75
CA THR A 157 -2.20 2.36 -17.38
C THR A 157 -3.11 3.44 -16.83
N ALA A 158 -2.53 4.46 -16.19
CA ALA A 158 -3.23 5.65 -15.75
C ALA A 158 -2.84 6.84 -16.64
N ALA A 159 -3.77 7.77 -16.83
CA ALA A 159 -3.57 8.99 -17.60
C ALA A 159 -4.01 10.22 -16.81
N ARG A 160 -3.55 11.39 -17.26
CA ARG A 160 -4.06 12.69 -16.86
C ARG A 160 -4.30 13.56 -18.08
N ASP A 161 -5.54 14.00 -18.27
CA ASP A 161 -5.95 14.90 -19.34
C ASP A 161 -5.53 14.39 -20.74
N GLY A 162 -5.41 13.07 -20.91
CA GLY A 162 -4.94 12.41 -22.13
C GLY A 162 -3.49 12.68 -22.53
N ASN A 163 -2.72 13.44 -21.75
CA ASN A 163 -1.38 13.91 -22.15
C ASN A 163 -0.23 13.31 -21.33
N VAL A 164 -0.47 12.92 -20.09
CA VAL A 164 0.54 12.28 -19.23
C VAL A 164 0.04 10.89 -18.91
N GLU A 165 0.69 9.90 -19.49
CA GLU A 165 0.30 8.49 -19.38
C GLU A 165 1.49 7.66 -18.89
N GLY A 166 1.21 6.66 -18.05
CA GLY A 166 2.21 5.71 -17.62
C GLY A 166 1.60 4.51 -16.91
N THR A 167 2.38 3.46 -16.83
CA THR A 167 2.03 2.31 -15.97
C THR A 167 2.15 2.71 -14.52
N VAL A 168 1.12 2.44 -13.72
CA VAL A 168 1.14 2.65 -12.27
C VAL A 168 0.98 1.32 -11.56
N ILE A 169 1.78 1.09 -10.50
CA ILE A 169 1.79 -0.16 -9.74
C ILE A 169 1.71 0.18 -8.25
N SER A 170 0.64 -0.24 -7.60
CA SER A 170 0.47 -0.23 -6.15
C SER A 170 0.96 -1.54 -5.57
N THR A 171 1.77 -1.50 -4.53
CA THR A 171 2.24 -2.69 -3.83
C THR A 171 2.31 -2.47 -2.31
N HIS A 172 2.35 -3.57 -1.57
CA HIS A 172 2.65 -3.61 -0.15
C HIS A 172 3.52 -4.84 0.08
N LEU A 173 4.79 -4.67 0.45
CA LEU A 173 5.72 -5.76 0.65
C LEU A 173 5.53 -6.40 2.03
N ALA A 174 6.11 -7.60 2.22
CA ALA A 174 6.04 -8.32 3.47
C ALA A 174 6.60 -7.49 4.64
N TYR A 175 5.83 -7.43 5.74
CA TYR A 175 6.24 -6.74 6.95
C TYR A 175 7.50 -7.35 7.55
N ALA A 176 7.52 -8.67 7.64
CA ALA A 176 8.64 -9.41 8.18
C ALA A 176 9.39 -10.16 7.08
N GLY A 177 10.70 -10.33 7.28
CA GLY A 177 11.53 -11.14 6.40
C GLY A 177 12.12 -10.35 5.21
N SER A 178 13.34 -9.83 5.39
CA SER A 178 14.06 -9.12 4.33
C SER A 178 14.28 -10.00 3.09
N ARG A 179 14.44 -11.33 3.28
CA ARG A 179 14.57 -12.28 2.16
C ARG A 179 13.30 -12.39 1.34
N GLN A 180 12.13 -12.42 1.98
CA GLN A 180 10.85 -12.41 1.25
C GLN A 180 10.67 -11.08 0.51
N ARG A 181 10.97 -9.94 1.14
CA ARG A 181 10.97 -8.63 0.47
C ARG A 181 11.91 -8.60 -0.73
N ALA A 182 13.11 -9.19 -0.62
CA ALA A 182 14.04 -9.27 -1.75
C ALA A 182 13.43 -10.00 -2.95
N LEU A 183 12.80 -11.17 -2.74
CA LEU A 183 12.11 -11.91 -3.79
C LEU A 183 10.95 -11.12 -4.40
N GLN A 184 10.19 -10.40 -3.57
CA GLN A 184 9.10 -9.54 -4.03
C GLN A 184 9.59 -8.35 -4.82
N VAL A 185 10.71 -7.74 -4.43
CA VAL A 185 11.39 -6.67 -5.15
C VAL A 185 11.90 -7.14 -6.50
N GLU A 186 12.54 -8.30 -6.56
CA GLU A 186 13.00 -8.91 -7.83
C GLU A 186 11.83 -9.09 -8.80
N ALA A 187 10.70 -9.64 -8.32
CA ALA A 187 9.49 -9.82 -9.13
C ALA A 187 8.90 -8.48 -9.61
N LEU A 188 8.93 -7.43 -8.79
CA LEU A 188 8.48 -6.09 -9.20
C LEU A 188 9.39 -5.46 -10.24
N VAL A 189 10.71 -5.63 -10.12
CA VAL A 189 11.68 -5.15 -11.12
C VAL A 189 11.48 -5.90 -12.44
N GLU A 190 11.26 -7.21 -12.40
CA GLU A 190 10.99 -8.03 -13.58
C GLU A 190 9.67 -7.63 -14.25
N LEU A 191 8.59 -7.45 -13.46
CA LEU A 191 7.30 -6.96 -13.95
C LEU A 191 7.42 -5.61 -14.66
N ALA A 192 8.29 -4.75 -14.15
CA ALA A 192 8.49 -3.41 -14.66
C ALA A 192 9.52 -3.33 -15.82
N ALA A 193 10.24 -4.41 -16.11
CA ALA A 193 11.35 -4.38 -17.09
C ALA A 193 10.90 -4.32 -18.56
N ASP A 194 9.67 -4.70 -18.86
CA ASP A 194 9.34 -5.26 -20.18
C ASP A 194 8.81 -4.28 -21.24
N ASP A 195 8.61 -2.97 -20.96
CA ASP A 195 7.89 -2.19 -21.99
C ASP A 195 8.43 -0.81 -22.37
N GLY A 196 9.51 -0.37 -21.75
CA GLY A 196 10.08 0.97 -22.01
C GLY A 196 9.13 2.13 -21.71
N ARG A 197 7.95 1.88 -21.17
CA ARG A 197 6.96 2.91 -20.84
C ARG A 197 7.37 3.68 -19.58
N SER A 198 6.84 4.87 -19.48
CA SER A 198 6.89 5.61 -18.22
C SER A 198 6.15 4.82 -17.13
N LEU A 199 6.75 4.75 -15.93
CA LEU A 199 6.24 3.90 -14.85
C LEU A 199 6.34 4.61 -13.51
N VAL A 200 5.34 4.41 -12.67
CA VAL A 200 5.31 4.79 -11.25
C VAL A 200 5.02 3.54 -10.41
N LEU A 201 5.95 3.17 -9.53
CA LEU A 201 5.76 2.13 -8.53
C LEU A 201 5.69 2.79 -7.16
N LEU A 202 4.63 2.53 -6.42
CA LEU A 202 4.38 3.19 -5.16
C LEU A 202 3.72 2.25 -4.15
N GLY A 203 4.04 2.44 -2.87
CA GLY A 203 3.49 1.59 -1.82
C GLY A 203 4.26 1.63 -0.51
N ASP A 204 3.75 0.85 0.42
CA ASP A 204 4.43 0.50 1.66
C ASP A 204 5.39 -0.67 1.39
N LEU A 205 6.68 -0.40 1.43
CA LEU A 205 7.71 -1.40 1.17
C LEU A 205 8.26 -2.06 2.43
N ASN A 206 7.76 -1.66 3.61
CA ASN A 206 8.17 -2.20 4.91
C ASN A 206 9.69 -2.20 5.12
N ALA A 207 10.40 -1.28 4.48
CA ALA A 207 11.85 -1.13 4.56
C ALA A 207 12.25 0.30 4.20
N ALA A 208 13.31 0.82 4.83
CA ALA A 208 13.90 2.09 4.44
C ALA A 208 14.62 1.97 3.09
N ILE A 209 14.76 3.09 2.36
CA ILE A 209 15.31 3.09 0.98
C ILE A 209 16.74 2.54 0.88
N ASP A 210 17.52 2.61 1.95
CA ASP A 210 18.89 2.10 2.04
C ASP A 210 18.96 0.63 2.48
N ALA A 211 17.83 -0.03 2.71
CA ALA A 211 17.78 -1.45 2.99
C ALA A 211 18.31 -2.26 1.79
N PRO A 212 19.18 -3.26 2.04
CA PRO A 212 19.82 -4.03 0.97
C PRO A 212 18.82 -4.64 -0.03
N GLU A 213 17.69 -5.12 0.46
CA GLU A 213 16.63 -5.74 -0.35
C GLU A 213 15.93 -4.77 -1.30
N LEU A 214 15.92 -3.45 -1.04
CA LEU A 214 15.35 -2.45 -1.94
C LEU A 214 16.31 -1.96 -3.01
N ARG A 215 17.59 -2.33 -2.92
CA ARG A 215 18.62 -1.89 -3.87
C ARG A 215 18.28 -2.14 -5.35
N PRO A 216 17.67 -3.28 -5.75
CA PRO A 216 17.28 -3.47 -7.15
C PRO A 216 16.28 -2.42 -7.65
N LEU A 217 15.35 -1.96 -6.80
CA LEU A 217 14.43 -0.86 -7.15
C LEU A 217 15.19 0.45 -7.35
N ALA A 218 16.10 0.79 -6.43
CA ALA A 218 16.90 2.02 -6.53
C ALA A 218 17.85 2.03 -7.74
N VAL A 219 18.19 0.86 -8.31
CA VAL A 219 18.96 0.75 -9.56
C VAL A 219 18.07 0.87 -10.80
N ALA A 220 16.85 0.32 -10.74
CA ALA A 220 15.94 0.27 -11.89
C ALA A 220 15.11 1.55 -12.06
N PHE A 221 14.93 2.32 -10.97
CA PHE A 221 14.04 3.48 -10.91
C PHE A 221 14.70 4.65 -10.19
N THR A 222 14.14 5.83 -10.40
CA THR A 222 14.47 7.03 -9.62
C THR A 222 13.56 7.07 -8.37
N ASP A 223 14.15 7.12 -7.18
CA ASP A 223 13.43 7.42 -5.94
C ASP A 223 12.97 8.88 -5.93
N ALA A 224 11.68 9.11 -5.75
CA ALA A 224 11.08 10.44 -5.85
C ALA A 224 11.63 11.42 -4.80
N PHE A 225 11.91 10.97 -3.58
CA PHE A 225 12.55 11.82 -2.57
C PHE A 225 13.98 12.21 -2.96
N ALA A 226 14.76 11.26 -3.47
CA ALA A 226 16.13 11.54 -3.91
C ALA A 226 16.16 12.52 -5.08
N ALA A 227 15.20 12.42 -6.01
CA ALA A 227 15.08 13.33 -7.14
C ALA A 227 14.90 14.80 -6.73
N VAL A 228 14.27 15.06 -5.59
CA VAL A 228 14.10 16.41 -5.02
C VAL A 228 15.13 16.75 -3.92
N GLY A 229 16.21 15.97 -3.82
CA GLY A 229 17.33 16.25 -2.91
C GLY A 229 17.06 15.88 -1.43
N ILE A 230 16.14 14.96 -1.16
CA ILE A 230 15.88 14.45 0.19
C ILE A 230 16.63 13.12 0.34
N ALA A 231 17.72 13.14 1.12
CA ALA A 231 18.60 11.99 1.29
C ALA A 231 17.95 10.85 2.09
N PRO A 232 18.46 9.60 1.97
CA PRO A 232 18.14 8.53 2.90
C PRO A 232 18.39 8.97 4.37
N GLY A 233 17.51 8.57 5.29
CA GLY A 233 17.62 8.96 6.71
C GLY A 233 17.16 10.40 7.04
N ASP A 234 16.77 11.21 6.06
CA ASP A 234 16.17 12.51 6.32
C ASP A 234 14.79 12.36 6.97
N ALA A 235 14.54 13.10 8.07
CA ALA A 235 13.27 13.02 8.80
C ALA A 235 12.04 13.39 7.94
N ARG A 236 12.22 14.14 6.85
CA ARG A 236 11.16 14.46 5.89
C ARG A 236 10.61 13.24 5.14
N ARG A 237 11.28 12.08 5.23
CA ARG A 237 10.81 10.79 4.65
C ARG A 237 9.98 9.97 5.62
N GLN A 238 9.90 10.33 6.88
CA GLN A 238 9.22 9.55 7.91
C GLN A 238 7.70 9.54 7.68
N SER A 239 7.20 8.41 7.21
CA SER A 239 5.79 8.18 6.87
C SER A 239 5.05 7.31 7.88
N CYS A 240 5.74 6.43 8.62
CA CYS A 240 5.15 5.60 9.67
C CYS A 240 5.94 5.81 10.98
N GLY A 241 5.48 6.74 11.83
CA GLY A 241 6.27 7.16 12.98
C GLY A 241 7.67 7.58 12.54
N PRO A 242 8.76 7.03 13.12
CA PRO A 242 10.12 7.36 12.72
C PRO A 242 10.59 6.61 11.46
N GLN A 243 9.77 5.73 10.88
CA GLN A 243 10.16 4.83 9.79
C GLN A 243 9.80 5.42 8.42
N PRO A 244 10.77 5.51 7.48
CA PRO A 244 10.55 5.96 6.11
C PRO A 244 10.29 4.75 5.20
N ILE A 245 9.13 4.10 5.30
CA ILE A 245 8.85 2.82 4.65
C ILE A 245 7.88 2.90 3.47
N ASP A 246 7.24 4.06 3.27
CA ASP A 246 6.40 4.33 2.10
C ASP A 246 7.21 5.06 1.03
N HIS A 247 7.18 4.56 -0.21
CA HIS A 247 8.03 5.04 -1.28
C HIS A 247 7.26 5.27 -2.59
N ILE A 248 7.80 6.18 -3.41
CA ILE A 248 7.41 6.41 -4.80
C ILE A 248 8.66 6.31 -5.66
N PHE A 249 8.66 5.39 -6.61
CA PHE A 249 9.69 5.20 -7.62
C PHE A 249 9.15 5.54 -9.00
N VAL A 250 9.96 6.17 -9.82
CA VAL A 250 9.56 6.58 -11.17
C VAL A 250 10.58 6.19 -12.22
N ARG A 251 10.12 5.99 -13.44
CA ARG A 251 10.92 5.87 -14.66
C ARG A 251 10.21 6.61 -15.78
N GLY A 252 10.93 7.39 -16.58
CA GLY A 252 10.37 8.20 -17.67
C GLY A 252 9.54 9.40 -17.19
N PHE A 253 9.69 9.77 -15.92
CA PHE A 253 9.13 10.98 -15.34
C PHE A 253 10.20 11.77 -14.59
N ALA A 254 10.18 13.09 -14.76
CA ALA A 254 10.85 13.98 -13.85
C ALA A 254 9.96 14.25 -12.62
N VAL A 255 10.59 14.37 -11.45
CA VAL A 255 9.91 14.65 -10.18
C VAL A 255 10.10 16.12 -9.83
N ASP A 256 9.01 16.88 -9.77
CA ASP A 256 9.04 18.29 -9.44
C ASP A 256 8.90 18.55 -7.94
N ASP A 257 8.22 17.66 -7.22
CA ASP A 257 8.04 17.70 -5.75
C ASP A 257 7.82 16.29 -5.21
N CYS A 258 8.30 16.04 -3.97
CA CYS A 258 7.98 14.83 -3.20
C CYS A 258 8.00 15.15 -1.70
N ARG A 259 6.95 14.75 -0.99
CA ARG A 259 6.81 15.03 0.44
C ARG A 259 5.94 14.01 1.16
N VAL A 260 6.10 13.94 2.47
CA VAL A 260 5.12 13.32 3.38
C VAL A 260 4.02 14.34 3.68
N ALA A 261 2.76 13.95 3.55
CA ALA A 261 1.59 14.80 3.76
C ALA A 261 1.15 14.76 5.23
N THR A 262 1.81 15.56 6.07
CA THR A 262 1.55 15.61 7.52
C THR A 262 0.16 16.13 7.89
N GLU A 263 -0.52 16.79 6.97
CA GLU A 263 -1.91 17.25 7.10
C GLU A 263 -2.94 16.12 7.25
N ALA A 264 -2.57 14.86 6.93
CA ALA A 264 -3.40 13.68 7.20
C ALA A 264 -3.60 13.43 8.71
N GLY A 265 -2.66 13.92 9.53
CA GLY A 265 -2.73 13.81 10.99
C GLY A 265 -2.73 12.35 11.46
N ASP A 266 -3.69 12.00 12.31
CA ASP A 266 -3.87 10.68 12.90
C ASP A 266 -4.99 9.85 12.22
N ALA A 267 -5.22 10.07 10.93
CA ALA A 267 -6.20 9.28 10.17
C ALA A 267 -5.78 7.81 10.01
N SER A 268 -4.46 7.54 9.93
CA SER A 268 -3.82 6.23 9.97
C SER A 268 -2.54 6.32 10.81
N ASP A 269 -1.88 5.22 11.08
CA ASP A 269 -0.52 5.16 11.63
C ASP A 269 0.55 5.50 10.58
N HIS A 270 0.19 5.51 9.30
CA HIS A 270 1.00 6.05 8.22
C HIS A 270 0.50 7.43 7.78
N LEU A 271 1.43 8.23 7.26
CA LEU A 271 1.17 9.48 6.56
C LEU A 271 1.34 9.27 5.05
N PRO A 272 0.49 9.87 4.20
CA PRO A 272 0.63 9.74 2.76
C PRO A 272 1.97 10.28 2.26
N VAL A 273 2.59 9.62 1.29
CA VAL A 273 3.67 10.17 0.47
C VAL A 273 3.10 10.66 -0.86
N VAL A 274 3.42 11.88 -1.24
CA VAL A 274 2.88 12.53 -2.44
C VAL A 274 4.02 13.01 -3.32
N ALA A 275 3.91 12.78 -4.63
CA ALA A 275 4.83 13.34 -5.61
C ALA A 275 4.11 14.03 -6.77
N THR A 276 4.72 15.08 -7.31
CA THR A 276 4.28 15.74 -8.54
C THR A 276 5.25 15.38 -9.65
N LEU A 277 4.72 14.81 -10.73
CA LEU A 277 5.44 14.24 -11.85
C LEU A 277 5.11 14.99 -13.15
N ARG A 278 6.11 15.19 -14.00
CA ARG A 278 5.92 15.60 -15.40
C ARG A 278 6.60 14.60 -16.33
N ALA A 279 6.05 14.43 -17.53
CA ALA A 279 6.68 13.59 -18.53
C ALA A 279 8.09 14.14 -18.86
N GLU A 280 9.07 13.26 -18.98
CA GLU A 280 10.36 13.64 -19.56
C GLU A 280 10.15 13.90 -21.05
N VAL A 281 10.60 15.09 -21.50
CA VAL A 281 10.62 15.41 -22.92
C VAL A 281 11.84 14.70 -23.48
N GLY A 282 11.61 13.65 -24.26
CA GLY A 282 12.66 12.90 -24.97
C GLY A 282 13.39 13.73 -26.05
#